data_1e8addceb6d9efa2e2b336e3e638eca5
#
_entry.id   1e8addceb6d9efa2e2b336e3e638eca5
#
_cell.length_a   1.000
_cell.length_b   1.000
_cell.length_c   1.000
_cell.angle_alpha   90.00
_cell.angle_beta   90.00
_cell.angle_gamma   90.00
#
_symmetry.space_group_name_H-M   'P 1'
#
loop_
_entity.id
_entity.type
_entity.pdbx_description
1 polymer ?
#
loop_
_entity_poly.entity_id
_entity_poly.type
_entity_poly.pdbx_seq_one_letter_code
_entity_poly.pdbx_strand_id
1 'polypeptide(L)'
;MDSRELKDRYVNPYTDFGFKKLFGTEMNKDLLISFINSLLSGKEVVKDLTYLNTEHLGTSEADRKAVFDVYCENENGEKILVEMQRGEQQFFKDLSLYYATFPIREQGQKGEWNYRLKAVYVIGILNFTFDEQSNDYYHHEVKLIDTRTKEVFYDKLTFIYLEMPKFNKKEEELNDMFEKWLFVLRNLSRLLERPKALQERVFTKLFEAAEIAKFTKAEYDSYEESLKVYRDWINTIETAKIKSKEEGREEGLKEGEKIGIEKGEKKKAMEMARSLKAKGVAINIIAECSGLSEEEINSL
;
A
#
# COMPACT_ATOMS: atom_id res chain seq x y z
N MET A 1 -4.36 34.89 -18.02
CA MET A 1 -5.21 34.38 -16.92
C MET A 1 -4.29 33.79 -15.89
N ASP A 2 -4.17 34.48 -14.78
CA ASP A 2 -3.23 34.21 -13.70
C ASP A 2 -3.70 32.93 -12.98
N SER A 3 -3.06 31.81 -13.25
CA SER A 3 -3.28 30.57 -12.50
C SER A 3 -2.64 30.74 -11.12
N ARG A 4 -3.35 31.41 -10.21
CA ARG A 4 -3.05 31.26 -8.80
C ARG A 4 -3.23 29.79 -8.49
N GLU A 5 -2.12 29.07 -8.37
CA GLU A 5 -2.11 27.76 -7.71
C GLU A 5 -2.88 27.92 -6.41
N LEU A 6 -4.05 27.31 -6.32
CA LEU A 6 -4.79 27.19 -5.07
C LEU A 6 -3.85 26.46 -4.13
N LYS A 7 -3.16 27.19 -3.23
CA LYS A 7 -2.35 26.58 -2.19
C LYS A 7 -3.27 25.69 -1.38
N ASP A 8 -2.83 24.45 -1.17
CA ASP A 8 -3.54 23.49 -0.31
C ASP A 8 -3.86 24.17 1.02
N ARG A 9 -5.12 24.07 1.48
CA ARG A 9 -5.54 24.63 2.76
C ARG A 9 -5.07 23.79 3.92
N TYR A 10 -5.09 22.47 3.75
CA TYR A 10 -4.76 21.50 4.78
C TYR A 10 -3.55 20.64 4.38
N VAL A 11 -2.82 20.23 5.41
CA VAL A 11 -1.64 19.37 5.22
C VAL A 11 -2.00 18.07 4.51
N ASN A 12 -1.05 17.56 3.73
CA ASN A 12 -1.16 16.23 3.16
C ASN A 12 -0.73 15.18 4.20
N PRO A 13 -1.64 14.28 4.65
CA PRO A 13 -1.33 13.25 5.64
C PRO A 13 -0.28 12.23 5.16
N TYR A 14 -0.09 12.10 3.85
CA TYR A 14 0.90 11.18 3.28
C TYR A 14 2.33 11.74 3.29
N THR A 15 2.54 12.96 3.79
CA THR A 15 3.87 13.48 4.08
C THR A 15 4.31 13.08 5.48
N ASP A 16 5.61 12.91 5.71
CA ASP A 16 6.13 12.59 7.05
C ASP A 16 5.72 13.64 8.08
N PHE A 17 5.89 14.92 7.74
CA PHE A 17 5.44 16.02 8.59
C PHE A 17 3.94 15.99 8.83
N GLY A 18 3.13 15.82 7.79
CA GLY A 18 1.66 15.82 7.90
C GLY A 18 1.14 14.72 8.80
N PHE A 19 1.67 13.51 8.65
CA PHE A 19 1.30 12.38 9.50
C PHE A 19 1.69 12.61 10.96
N LYS A 20 2.94 12.98 11.22
CA LYS A 20 3.43 13.27 12.57
C LYS A 20 2.73 14.46 13.22
N LYS A 21 2.38 15.49 12.45
CA LYS A 21 1.60 16.64 12.95
C LYS A 21 0.23 16.21 13.46
N LEU A 22 -0.45 15.30 12.76
CA LEU A 22 -1.79 14.84 13.14
C LEU A 22 -1.77 13.77 14.24
N PHE A 23 -0.81 12.84 14.21
CA PHE A 23 -0.83 11.65 15.03
C PHE A 23 0.39 11.47 15.95
N GLY A 24 1.47 12.22 15.74
CA GLY A 24 2.74 12.03 16.45
C GLY A 24 3.01 13.03 17.58
N THR A 25 2.02 13.81 18.02
CA THR A 25 2.20 14.86 19.03
C THR A 25 1.29 14.67 20.23
N GLU A 26 1.78 14.97 21.45
CA GLU A 26 0.97 14.94 22.67
C GLU A 26 -0.27 15.83 22.58
N MET A 27 -0.17 16.98 21.92
CA MET A 27 -1.29 17.89 21.71
C MET A 27 -2.45 17.25 20.95
N ASN A 28 -2.14 16.36 20.01
CA ASN A 28 -3.10 15.72 19.11
C ASN A 28 -3.30 14.23 19.42
N LYS A 29 -2.90 13.77 20.60
CA LYS A 29 -3.01 12.37 21.04
C LYS A 29 -4.44 11.83 20.93
N ASP A 30 -5.44 12.65 21.21
CA ASP A 30 -6.85 12.31 21.08
C ASP A 30 -7.29 11.99 19.64
N LEU A 31 -6.62 12.57 18.63
CA LEU A 31 -6.84 12.22 17.22
C LEU A 31 -6.40 10.78 16.97
N LEU A 32 -5.20 10.42 17.44
CA LEU A 32 -4.68 9.05 17.32
C LEU A 32 -5.54 8.04 18.06
N ILE A 33 -5.94 8.35 19.32
CA ILE A 33 -6.85 7.50 20.11
C ILE A 33 -8.15 7.25 19.38
N SER A 34 -8.77 8.31 18.84
CA SER A 34 -10.03 8.18 18.09
C SER A 34 -9.87 7.33 16.83
N PHE A 35 -8.77 7.51 16.10
CA PHE A 35 -8.47 6.70 14.91
C PHE A 35 -8.30 5.22 15.29
N ILE A 36 -7.44 4.90 16.27
CA ILE A 36 -7.22 3.53 16.73
C ILE A 36 -8.53 2.88 17.22
N ASN A 37 -9.32 3.58 18.03
CA ASN A 37 -10.60 3.07 18.50
C ASN A 37 -11.60 2.80 17.36
N SER A 38 -11.55 3.56 16.30
CA SER A 38 -12.38 3.30 15.12
C SER A 38 -12.00 2.01 14.38
N LEU A 39 -10.71 1.63 14.43
CA LEU A 39 -10.21 0.37 13.86
C LEU A 39 -10.51 -0.84 14.74
N LEU A 40 -10.43 -0.65 16.07
CA LEU A 40 -10.56 -1.72 17.05
C LEU A 40 -12.01 -1.87 17.56
N SER A 41 -13.00 -1.35 16.80
CA SER A 41 -14.41 -1.35 17.19
C SER A 41 -14.90 -2.75 17.61
N GLY A 42 -15.49 -2.86 18.81
CA GLY A 42 -15.94 -4.13 19.41
C GLY A 42 -14.87 -4.90 20.19
N LYS A 43 -13.64 -4.38 20.28
CA LYS A 43 -12.54 -4.85 21.11
C LYS A 43 -12.30 -3.86 22.25
N GLU A 44 -11.12 -3.90 22.86
CA GLU A 44 -10.76 -2.97 23.94
C GLU A 44 -10.76 -1.52 23.45
N VAL A 45 -11.31 -0.62 24.27
CA VAL A 45 -11.31 0.82 24.01
C VAL A 45 -10.04 1.41 24.61
N VAL A 46 -9.18 1.96 23.77
CA VAL A 46 -8.00 2.73 24.18
C VAL A 46 -8.46 4.06 24.78
N LYS A 47 -8.09 4.32 26.03
CA LYS A 47 -8.45 5.55 26.76
C LYS A 47 -7.32 6.55 26.80
N ASP A 48 -6.09 6.08 26.84
CA ASP A 48 -4.88 6.90 26.85
C ASP A 48 -3.73 6.23 26.12
N LEU A 49 -2.77 7.04 25.65
CA LEU A 49 -1.56 6.59 24.97
C LEU A 49 -0.34 7.33 25.52
N THR A 50 0.77 6.62 25.59
CA THR A 50 2.10 7.18 25.83
C THR A 50 2.95 6.96 24.58
N TYR A 51 3.48 8.04 24.00
CA TYR A 51 4.40 7.91 22.87
C TYR A 51 5.73 7.33 23.32
N LEU A 52 6.26 6.42 22.51
CA LEU A 52 7.54 5.76 22.72
C LEU A 52 8.56 6.24 21.69
N ASN A 53 9.82 5.89 21.91
CA ASN A 53 10.86 6.22 20.94
C ASN A 53 10.59 5.47 19.63
N THR A 54 10.48 6.22 18.53
CA THR A 54 10.25 5.67 17.20
C THR A 54 11.53 5.16 16.53
N GLU A 55 12.71 5.50 17.06
CA GLU A 55 14.00 5.03 16.56
C GLU A 55 14.52 3.87 17.40
N HIS A 56 14.59 2.70 16.80
CA HIS A 56 15.16 1.51 17.43
C HIS A 56 16.50 1.19 16.77
N LEU A 57 17.58 1.48 17.50
CA LEU A 57 18.90 1.02 17.12
C LEU A 57 18.98 -0.49 17.37
N GLY A 58 19.52 -1.23 16.41
CA GLY A 58 19.84 -2.63 16.63
C GLY A 58 20.75 -2.85 17.84
N THR A 59 20.75 -4.05 18.38
CA THR A 59 21.61 -4.40 19.52
C THR A 59 23.08 -4.57 19.15
N SER A 60 23.39 -4.59 17.86
CA SER A 60 24.75 -4.63 17.30
C SER A 60 24.86 -3.68 16.10
N GLU A 61 26.09 -3.31 15.71
CA GLU A 61 26.35 -2.51 14.49
C GLU A 61 25.84 -3.19 13.20
N ALA A 62 25.61 -4.49 13.23
CA ALA A 62 25.08 -5.26 12.09
C ALA A 62 23.55 -5.23 12.00
N ASP A 63 22.85 -4.85 13.07
CA ASP A 63 21.40 -4.81 13.10
C ASP A 63 20.88 -3.57 12.36
N ARG A 64 19.89 -3.75 11.51
CA ARG A 64 19.23 -2.63 10.84
C ARG A 64 18.45 -1.78 11.84
N LYS A 65 18.63 -0.47 11.76
CA LYS A 65 17.81 0.51 12.46
C LYS A 65 16.38 0.42 11.94
N ALA A 66 15.41 0.31 12.86
CA ALA A 66 14.00 0.49 12.55
C ALA A 66 13.57 1.90 12.96
N VAL A 67 12.83 2.58 12.10
CA VAL A 67 12.22 3.88 12.37
C VAL A 67 10.75 3.76 12.07
N PHE A 68 9.92 4.03 13.08
CA PHE A 68 8.47 4.00 12.97
C PHE A 68 7.91 5.41 12.81
N ASP A 69 6.80 5.56 12.09
CA ASP A 69 6.12 6.85 12.01
C ASP A 69 5.52 7.24 13.36
N VAL A 70 4.78 6.32 13.99
CA VAL A 70 4.26 6.47 15.36
C VAL A 70 4.39 5.14 16.10
N TYR A 71 4.93 5.21 17.31
CA TYR A 71 5.03 4.09 18.24
C TYR A 71 4.51 4.52 19.61
N CYS A 72 3.56 3.79 20.16
CA CYS A 72 2.94 4.13 21.44
C CYS A 72 2.50 2.89 22.23
N GLU A 73 2.20 3.14 23.49
CA GLU A 73 1.67 2.16 24.44
C GLU A 73 0.36 2.69 25.03
N ASN A 74 -0.65 1.82 25.14
CA ASN A 74 -1.89 2.18 25.80
C ASN A 74 -1.81 1.94 27.32
N GLU A 75 -2.87 2.28 28.05
CA GLU A 75 -2.97 2.14 29.51
C GLU A 75 -2.86 0.68 30.01
N ASN A 76 -3.05 -0.31 29.14
CA ASN A 76 -2.91 -1.74 29.44
C ASN A 76 -1.48 -2.26 29.19
N GLY A 77 -0.58 -1.42 28.70
CA GLY A 77 0.78 -1.79 28.30
C GLY A 77 0.86 -2.48 26.95
N GLU A 78 -0.18 -2.39 26.12
CA GLU A 78 -0.20 -2.92 24.75
C GLU A 78 0.52 -1.97 23.81
N LYS A 79 1.27 -2.53 22.87
CA LYS A 79 2.12 -1.78 21.95
C LYS A 79 1.42 -1.57 20.61
N ILE A 80 1.45 -0.35 20.13
CA ILE A 80 0.78 0.04 18.88
C ILE A 80 1.79 0.77 18.00
N LEU A 81 2.02 0.21 16.82
CA LEU A 81 2.81 0.79 15.74
C LEU A 81 1.85 1.28 14.66
N VAL A 82 2.00 2.50 14.20
CA VAL A 82 1.23 3.03 13.07
C VAL A 82 2.19 3.54 12.00
N GLU A 83 2.04 3.02 10.79
CA GLU A 83 2.89 3.30 9.64
C GLU A 83 2.05 3.86 8.49
N MET A 84 2.48 4.96 7.90
CA MET A 84 1.91 5.53 6.68
C MET A 84 2.80 5.20 5.50
N GLN A 85 2.41 4.21 4.71
CA GLN A 85 3.19 3.78 3.54
C GLN A 85 2.74 4.52 2.27
N ARG A 86 3.64 5.33 1.72
CA ARG A 86 3.38 6.22 0.59
C ARG A 86 3.22 5.49 -0.74
N GLY A 87 3.86 4.34 -0.87
CA GLY A 87 3.84 3.56 -2.08
C GLY A 87 4.23 2.12 -1.90
N GLU A 88 4.02 1.36 -2.95
CA GLU A 88 4.26 -0.07 -2.97
C GLU A 88 5.71 -0.40 -2.61
N GLN A 89 5.86 -1.28 -1.62
CA GLN A 89 7.11 -1.92 -1.27
C GLN A 89 6.94 -3.42 -1.47
N GLN A 90 7.73 -3.99 -2.35
CA GLN A 90 7.66 -5.42 -2.73
C GLN A 90 7.61 -6.37 -1.52
N PHE A 91 8.30 -6.00 -0.43
CA PHE A 91 8.43 -6.83 0.77
C PHE A 91 7.77 -6.17 2.00
N PHE A 92 6.68 -5.42 1.82
CA PHE A 92 6.05 -4.71 2.94
C PHE A 92 5.52 -5.67 4.01
N LYS A 93 4.99 -6.84 3.63
CA LYS A 93 4.53 -7.86 4.58
C LYS A 93 5.68 -8.36 5.46
N ASP A 94 6.85 -8.60 4.87
CA ASP A 94 8.06 -9.00 5.60
C ASP A 94 8.55 -7.87 6.51
N LEU A 95 8.56 -6.63 6.00
CA LEU A 95 8.95 -5.44 6.77
C LEU A 95 8.05 -5.24 7.99
N SER A 96 6.74 -5.34 7.84
CA SER A 96 5.78 -5.18 8.94
C SER A 96 5.94 -6.27 10.00
N LEU A 97 6.20 -7.52 9.56
CA LEU A 97 6.52 -8.62 10.48
C LEU A 97 7.83 -8.35 11.23
N TYR A 98 8.87 -7.89 10.53
CA TYR A 98 10.14 -7.50 11.14
C TYR A 98 9.93 -6.38 12.18
N TYR A 99 9.14 -5.35 11.87
CA TYR A 99 8.81 -4.26 12.78
C TYR A 99 8.09 -4.76 14.05
N ALA A 100 7.20 -5.72 13.93
CA ALA A 100 6.51 -6.31 15.06
C ALA A 100 7.47 -7.01 16.06
N THR A 101 8.64 -7.46 15.62
CA THR A 101 9.61 -8.12 16.50
C THR A 101 10.21 -7.18 17.54
N PHE A 102 10.30 -5.88 17.28
CA PHE A 102 10.88 -4.91 18.22
C PHE A 102 10.03 -4.78 19.48
N PRO A 103 8.74 -4.42 19.44
CA PRO A 103 7.90 -4.34 20.62
C PRO A 103 7.70 -5.69 21.32
N ILE A 104 7.80 -6.82 20.63
CA ILE A 104 7.79 -8.15 21.25
C ILE A 104 9.07 -8.34 22.07
N ARG A 105 10.24 -8.08 21.49
CA ARG A 105 11.55 -8.25 22.14
C ARG A 105 11.74 -7.32 23.33
N GLU A 106 11.25 -6.08 23.25
CA GLU A 106 11.33 -5.07 24.32
C GLU A 106 10.60 -5.49 25.59
N GLN A 107 9.60 -6.35 25.47
CA GLN A 107 8.87 -6.88 26.63
C GLN A 107 9.66 -7.93 27.42
N GLY A 108 10.76 -8.44 26.85
CA GLY A 108 11.62 -9.42 27.51
C GLY A 108 12.33 -8.80 28.73
N GLN A 109 12.15 -9.41 29.89
CA GLN A 109 12.74 -8.98 31.15
C GLN A 109 13.97 -9.83 31.53
N LYS A 110 14.96 -9.20 32.17
CA LYS A 110 16.09 -9.93 32.75
C LYS A 110 15.65 -10.56 34.07
N GLY A 111 16.08 -11.80 34.31
CA GLY A 111 15.75 -12.55 35.57
C GLY A 111 14.51 -13.44 35.40
N GLU A 112 13.75 -13.62 36.48
CA GLU A 112 12.53 -14.43 36.44
C GLU A 112 11.44 -13.71 35.63
N TRP A 113 11.03 -14.29 34.53
CA TRP A 113 9.97 -13.81 33.67
C TRP A 113 9.05 -14.96 33.25
N ASN A 114 7.76 -14.78 33.37
CA ASN A 114 6.75 -15.78 33.03
C ASN A 114 6.37 -15.84 31.52
N TYR A 115 7.11 -15.14 30.66
CA TYR A 115 6.90 -15.05 29.20
C TYR A 115 5.53 -14.48 28.79
N ARG A 116 4.80 -13.82 29.69
CA ARG A 116 3.52 -13.22 29.36
C ARG A 116 3.72 -11.92 28.59
N LEU A 117 3.36 -11.92 27.32
CA LEU A 117 3.39 -10.74 26.47
C LEU A 117 2.08 -9.94 26.57
N LYS A 118 2.20 -8.64 26.40
CA LYS A 118 1.10 -7.73 26.08
C LYS A 118 0.87 -7.76 24.56
N ALA A 119 -0.33 -7.35 24.13
CA ALA A 119 -0.64 -7.32 22.71
C ALA A 119 0.22 -6.31 21.94
N VAL A 120 0.47 -6.64 20.69
CA VAL A 120 1.16 -5.80 19.71
C VAL A 120 0.25 -5.64 18.50
N TYR A 121 -0.05 -4.40 18.17
CA TYR A 121 -0.80 -4.02 17.00
C TYR A 121 0.12 -3.29 16.00
N VAL A 122 0.14 -3.75 14.76
CA VAL A 122 0.86 -3.09 13.66
C VAL A 122 -0.17 -2.62 12.66
N ILE A 123 -0.34 -1.30 12.55
CA ILE A 123 -1.33 -0.66 11.69
C ILE A 123 -0.61 -0.06 10.50
N GLY A 124 -0.86 -0.56 9.31
CA GLY A 124 -0.34 -0.04 8.04
C GLY A 124 -1.42 0.69 7.26
N ILE A 125 -1.25 2.00 7.05
CA ILE A 125 -2.09 2.82 6.17
C ILE A 125 -1.39 2.87 4.81
N LEU A 126 -1.91 2.12 3.83
CA LEU A 126 -1.22 1.82 2.58
C LEU A 126 -1.78 2.66 1.43
N ASN A 127 -0.94 3.47 0.79
CA ASN A 127 -1.29 4.18 -0.45
C ASN A 127 -1.05 3.30 -1.70
N PHE A 128 -1.17 1.99 -1.55
CA PHE A 128 -1.09 0.97 -2.60
C PHE A 128 -1.97 -0.22 -2.25
N THR A 129 -2.11 -1.15 -3.16
CA THR A 129 -2.82 -2.43 -2.95
C THR A 129 -1.84 -3.57 -2.95
N PHE A 130 -2.10 -4.61 -2.14
CA PHE A 130 -1.24 -5.81 -2.11
C PHE A 130 -1.36 -6.65 -3.38
N ASP A 131 -2.55 -6.66 -4.00
CA ASP A 131 -2.86 -7.38 -5.22
C ASP A 131 -3.93 -6.61 -5.99
N GLU A 132 -3.66 -6.29 -7.26
CA GLU A 132 -4.60 -5.59 -8.13
C GLU A 132 -5.83 -6.43 -8.48
N GLN A 133 -5.72 -7.76 -8.39
CA GLN A 133 -6.82 -8.71 -8.69
C GLN A 133 -7.68 -9.05 -7.49
N SER A 134 -7.30 -8.60 -6.28
CA SER A 134 -8.10 -8.85 -5.09
C SER A 134 -9.40 -8.05 -5.12
N ASN A 135 -10.43 -8.58 -4.44
CA ASN A 135 -11.73 -7.95 -4.25
C ASN A 135 -11.63 -6.51 -3.69
N ASP A 136 -12.74 -5.77 -3.65
CA ASP A 136 -12.82 -4.39 -3.15
C ASP A 136 -12.61 -4.25 -1.63
N TYR A 137 -12.09 -5.29 -0.99
CA TYR A 137 -11.85 -5.30 0.46
C TYR A 137 -10.59 -4.51 0.81
N TYR A 138 -10.75 -3.45 1.58
CA TYR A 138 -9.69 -2.50 1.90
C TYR A 138 -9.20 -2.56 3.35
N HIS A 139 -9.86 -3.31 4.25
CA HIS A 139 -9.50 -3.45 5.66
C HIS A 139 -9.14 -4.91 5.96
N HIS A 140 -7.87 -5.16 6.20
CA HIS A 140 -7.35 -6.49 6.53
C HIS A 140 -6.98 -6.57 8.00
N GLU A 141 -7.50 -7.55 8.71
CA GLU A 141 -7.06 -7.94 10.04
C GLU A 141 -6.38 -9.31 9.96
N VAL A 142 -5.08 -9.36 10.25
CA VAL A 142 -4.25 -10.55 10.12
C VAL A 142 -3.75 -10.99 11.49
N LYS A 143 -3.95 -12.26 11.82
CA LYS A 143 -3.53 -12.92 13.06
C LYS A 143 -2.90 -14.27 12.79
N LEU A 144 -2.24 -14.82 13.82
CA LEU A 144 -1.78 -16.20 13.79
C LEU A 144 -2.96 -17.15 13.98
N ILE A 145 -3.17 -18.02 13.01
CA ILE A 145 -4.25 -19.02 13.02
C ILE A 145 -3.69 -20.44 12.98
N ASP A 146 -4.38 -21.40 13.58
CA ASP A 146 -4.17 -22.80 13.29
C ASP A 146 -4.72 -23.13 11.89
N THR A 147 -3.87 -23.60 11.00
CA THR A 147 -4.25 -23.85 9.59
C THR A 147 -5.22 -25.01 9.40
N ARG A 148 -5.36 -25.92 10.41
CA ARG A 148 -6.26 -27.06 10.38
C ARG A 148 -7.64 -26.70 10.93
N THR A 149 -7.69 -26.05 12.12
CA THR A 149 -8.96 -25.66 12.77
C THR A 149 -9.53 -24.35 12.23
N LYS A 150 -8.68 -23.50 11.61
CA LYS A 150 -8.99 -22.13 11.17
C LYS A 150 -9.30 -21.18 12.34
N GLU A 151 -9.02 -21.56 13.55
CA GLU A 151 -9.20 -20.74 14.74
C GLU A 151 -7.96 -19.86 15.00
N VAL A 152 -8.17 -18.73 15.68
CA VAL A 152 -7.07 -17.86 16.10
C VAL A 152 -6.26 -18.60 17.16
N PHE A 153 -5.01 -18.93 16.83
CA PHE A 153 -4.08 -19.60 17.74
C PHE A 153 -3.47 -18.61 18.75
N TYR A 154 -3.18 -17.37 18.31
CA TYR A 154 -2.59 -16.34 19.16
C TYR A 154 -3.16 -14.97 18.78
N ASP A 155 -3.83 -14.34 19.74
CA ASP A 155 -4.60 -13.11 19.56
C ASP A 155 -3.85 -11.81 19.90
N LYS A 156 -2.64 -11.92 20.50
CA LYS A 156 -1.85 -10.76 20.96
C LYS A 156 -0.89 -10.21 19.92
N LEU A 157 -0.88 -10.73 18.70
CA LEU A 157 -0.19 -10.14 17.57
C LEU A 157 -1.20 -9.95 16.44
N THR A 158 -1.49 -8.69 16.15
CA THR A 158 -2.47 -8.32 15.12
C THR A 158 -1.87 -7.31 14.16
N PHE A 159 -1.97 -7.60 12.87
CA PHE A 159 -1.67 -6.64 11.81
C PHE A 159 -2.98 -6.14 11.23
N ILE A 160 -3.08 -4.82 11.06
CA ILE A 160 -4.21 -4.17 10.42
C ILE A 160 -3.68 -3.41 9.21
N TYR A 161 -4.13 -3.78 8.02
CA TYR A 161 -3.73 -3.08 6.79
C TYR A 161 -4.94 -2.41 6.16
N LEU A 162 -4.77 -1.14 5.81
CA LEU A 162 -5.78 -0.31 5.18
C LEU A 162 -5.33 0.07 3.77
N GLU A 163 -5.87 -0.60 2.76
CA GLU A 163 -5.57 -0.33 1.35
C GLU A 163 -6.35 0.89 0.86
N MET A 164 -5.81 2.08 1.08
CA MET A 164 -6.46 3.36 0.81
C MET A 164 -6.93 3.55 -0.65
N PRO A 165 -6.25 3.01 -1.69
CA PRO A 165 -6.75 3.13 -3.07
C PRO A 165 -8.10 2.45 -3.30
N LYS A 166 -8.46 1.42 -2.52
CA LYS A 166 -9.74 0.72 -2.62
C LYS A 166 -10.88 1.44 -1.89
N PHE A 167 -10.59 2.34 -0.96
CA PHE A 167 -11.62 3.12 -0.26
C PHE A 167 -12.10 4.26 -1.15
N ASN A 168 -13.27 4.12 -1.79
CA ASN A 168 -13.80 5.07 -2.77
C ASN A 168 -15.12 5.75 -2.34
N LYS A 169 -15.49 5.64 -1.06
CA LYS A 169 -16.72 6.25 -0.54
C LYS A 169 -16.69 7.77 -0.61
N LYS A 170 -17.84 8.34 -0.99
CA LYS A 170 -18.09 9.78 -0.96
C LYS A 170 -18.59 10.20 0.43
N GLU A 171 -18.63 11.50 0.68
CA GLU A 171 -19.07 12.07 1.95
C GLU A 171 -20.44 11.55 2.40
N GLU A 172 -21.39 11.42 1.47
CA GLU A 172 -22.76 11.00 1.75
C GLU A 172 -22.90 9.50 2.07
N GLU A 173 -21.86 8.73 1.82
CA GLU A 173 -21.82 7.27 1.99
C GLU A 173 -21.13 6.84 3.30
N LEU A 174 -20.68 7.82 4.11
CA LEU A 174 -19.96 7.55 5.36
C LEU A 174 -20.92 7.18 6.48
N ASN A 175 -20.82 5.94 7.00
CA ASN A 175 -21.75 5.39 7.98
C ASN A 175 -21.23 5.42 9.42
N ASP A 176 -19.91 5.32 9.61
CA ASP A 176 -19.28 5.19 10.92
C ASP A 176 -17.99 6.01 11.07
N MET A 177 -17.41 6.00 12.26
CA MET A 177 -16.18 6.73 12.57
C MET A 177 -14.98 6.22 11.79
N PHE A 178 -14.93 4.93 11.50
CA PHE A 178 -13.83 4.33 10.74
C PHE A 178 -13.81 4.86 9.30
N GLU A 179 -14.95 4.83 8.62
CA GLU A 179 -15.08 5.36 7.25
C GLU A 179 -14.80 6.88 7.20
N LYS A 180 -15.22 7.64 8.21
CA LYS A 180 -14.91 9.07 8.34
C LYS A 180 -13.40 9.32 8.46
N TRP A 181 -12.68 8.51 9.24
CA TRP A 181 -11.24 8.58 9.34
C TRP A 181 -10.54 8.26 8.01
N LEU A 182 -10.96 7.19 7.33
CA LEU A 182 -10.39 6.86 6.01
C LEU A 182 -10.64 7.96 4.99
N PHE A 183 -11.86 8.53 4.99
CA PHE A 183 -12.21 9.63 4.09
C PHE A 183 -11.30 10.85 4.34
N VAL A 184 -11.09 11.23 5.59
CA VAL A 184 -10.20 12.35 5.94
C VAL A 184 -8.77 12.05 5.50
N LEU A 185 -8.21 10.90 5.87
CA LEU A 185 -6.84 10.53 5.50
C LEU A 185 -6.61 10.56 3.99
N ARG A 186 -7.61 10.14 3.22
CA ARG A 186 -7.51 10.12 1.75
C ARG A 186 -7.65 11.50 1.11
N ASN A 187 -8.51 12.35 1.65
CA ASN A 187 -8.97 13.54 0.94
C ASN A 187 -8.50 14.86 1.55
N LEU A 188 -7.95 14.88 2.78
CA LEU A 188 -7.67 16.09 3.57
C LEU A 188 -6.95 17.19 2.77
N SER A 189 -5.88 16.85 2.05
CA SER A 189 -5.09 17.81 1.27
C SER A 189 -5.85 18.45 0.10
N ARG A 190 -6.97 17.85 -0.33
CA ARG A 190 -7.80 18.33 -1.45
C ARG A 190 -9.03 19.11 -0.98
N LEU A 191 -9.32 19.06 0.32
CA LEU A 191 -10.48 19.73 0.89
C LEU A 191 -10.20 21.23 1.06
N LEU A 192 -11.17 22.05 0.69
CA LEU A 192 -11.13 23.51 0.91
C LEU A 192 -11.84 23.91 2.19
N GLU A 193 -12.75 23.07 2.67
CA GLU A 193 -13.50 23.26 3.91
C GLU A 193 -13.80 21.91 4.57
N ARG A 194 -14.24 21.95 5.83
CA ARG A 194 -14.63 20.74 6.54
C ARG A 194 -15.97 20.22 6.01
N PRO A 195 -16.05 18.94 5.56
CA PRO A 195 -17.28 18.31 5.11
C PRO A 195 -18.38 18.30 6.19
N LYS A 196 -19.63 18.34 5.77
CA LYS A 196 -20.79 18.32 6.69
C LYS A 196 -20.93 16.99 7.44
N ALA A 197 -20.47 15.90 6.87
CA ALA A 197 -20.45 14.59 7.52
C ALA A 197 -19.45 14.49 8.68
N LEU A 198 -18.49 15.42 8.80
CA LEU A 198 -17.39 15.42 9.77
C LEU A 198 -17.60 16.47 10.86
N GLN A 199 -18.71 16.37 11.62
CA GLN A 199 -19.08 17.36 12.64
C GLN A 199 -18.61 17.00 14.05
N GLU A 200 -18.11 15.80 14.27
CA GLU A 200 -17.59 15.36 15.57
C GLU A 200 -16.44 16.26 16.02
N ARG A 201 -16.33 16.47 17.32
CA ARG A 201 -15.30 17.33 17.94
C ARG A 201 -13.88 16.95 17.52
N VAL A 202 -13.62 15.65 17.34
CA VAL A 202 -12.32 15.15 16.91
C VAL A 202 -11.94 15.66 15.53
N PHE A 203 -12.87 15.69 14.58
CA PHE A 203 -12.60 16.23 13.24
C PHE A 203 -12.50 17.77 13.26
N THR A 204 -13.25 18.46 14.14
CA THR A 204 -13.04 19.91 14.32
C THR A 204 -11.58 20.19 14.68
N LYS A 205 -11.07 19.48 15.69
CA LYS A 205 -9.67 19.60 16.13
C LYS A 205 -8.68 19.19 15.03
N LEU A 206 -8.97 18.11 14.29
CA LEU A 206 -8.14 17.67 13.18
C LEU A 206 -7.97 18.78 12.12
N PHE A 207 -9.08 19.36 11.65
CA PHE A 207 -9.05 20.43 10.65
C PHE A 207 -8.33 21.69 11.15
N GLU A 208 -8.45 22.02 12.45
CA GLU A 208 -7.70 23.11 13.08
C GLU A 208 -6.19 22.83 13.12
N ALA A 209 -5.78 21.61 13.47
CA ALA A 209 -4.39 21.20 13.52
C ALA A 209 -3.76 21.06 12.12
N ALA A 210 -4.58 20.72 11.12
CA ALA A 210 -4.16 20.51 9.73
C ALA A 210 -4.04 21.82 8.93
N GLU A 211 -4.59 22.94 9.42
CA GLU A 211 -4.70 24.19 8.65
C GLU A 211 -3.33 24.86 8.50
N ILE A 212 -2.78 24.85 7.28
CA ILE A 212 -1.41 25.32 6.96
C ILE A 212 -1.24 26.81 7.32
N ALA A 213 -2.30 27.61 7.18
CA ALA A 213 -2.26 29.04 7.53
C ALA A 213 -2.00 29.30 9.02
N LYS A 214 -2.19 28.30 9.88
CA LYS A 214 -1.92 28.38 11.33
C LYS A 214 -0.51 27.92 11.72
N PHE A 215 0.29 27.46 10.77
CA PHE A 215 1.63 26.96 11.05
C PHE A 215 2.57 28.13 11.40
N THR A 216 3.45 27.87 12.36
CA THR A 216 4.64 28.70 12.55
C THR A 216 5.53 28.63 11.31
N LYS A 217 6.44 29.57 11.16
CA LYS A 217 7.38 29.57 10.03
C LYS A 217 8.19 28.26 9.98
N ALA A 218 8.66 27.78 11.13
CA ALA A 218 9.43 26.53 11.21
C ALA A 218 8.60 25.31 10.80
N GLU A 219 7.33 25.25 11.21
CA GLU A 219 6.42 24.16 10.81
C GLU A 219 6.12 24.22 9.31
N TYR A 220 5.92 25.43 8.76
CA TYR A 220 5.70 25.60 7.32
C TYR A 220 6.92 25.16 6.51
N ASP A 221 8.13 25.59 6.91
CA ASP A 221 9.37 25.19 6.23
C ASP A 221 9.57 23.65 6.27
N SER A 222 9.31 23.02 7.42
CA SER A 222 9.39 21.56 7.57
C SER A 222 8.32 20.83 6.73
N TYR A 223 7.13 21.39 6.63
CA TYR A 223 6.06 20.84 5.78
C TYR A 223 6.43 20.93 4.30
N GLU A 224 6.91 22.09 3.83
CA GLU A 224 7.33 22.26 2.42
C GLU A 224 8.46 21.30 2.04
N GLU A 225 9.44 21.07 2.93
CA GLU A 225 10.50 20.08 2.71
C GLU A 225 9.92 18.66 2.59
N SER A 226 9.05 18.26 3.51
CA SER A 226 8.39 16.97 3.50
C SER A 226 7.49 16.79 2.27
N LEU A 227 6.79 17.84 1.86
CA LEU A 227 5.94 17.85 0.66
C LEU A 227 6.76 17.73 -0.63
N LYS A 228 7.93 18.38 -0.68
CA LYS A 228 8.87 18.24 -1.79
C LYS A 228 9.34 16.79 -1.93
N VAL A 229 9.80 16.17 -0.85
CA VAL A 229 10.20 14.75 -0.85
C VAL A 229 9.07 13.85 -1.34
N TYR A 230 7.84 14.10 -0.91
CA TYR A 230 6.66 13.35 -1.35
C TYR A 230 6.39 13.54 -2.86
N ARG A 231 6.46 14.77 -3.38
CA ARG A 231 6.25 15.07 -4.80
C ARG A 231 7.34 14.45 -5.68
N ASP A 232 8.59 14.54 -5.26
CA ASP A 232 9.73 13.96 -5.98
C ASP A 232 9.60 12.43 -6.06
N TRP A 233 9.16 11.82 -4.98
CA TRP A 233 8.90 10.38 -4.95
C TRP A 233 7.76 9.98 -5.92
N ILE A 234 6.61 10.70 -5.91
CA ILE A 234 5.50 10.46 -6.85
C ILE A 234 5.99 10.57 -8.29
N ASN A 235 6.69 11.65 -8.64
CA ASN A 235 7.21 11.87 -9.99
C ASN A 235 8.14 10.73 -10.44
N THR A 236 8.96 10.23 -9.52
CA THR A 236 9.86 9.10 -9.81
C THR A 236 9.08 7.83 -10.14
N ILE A 237 8.07 7.50 -9.34
CA ILE A 237 7.21 6.31 -9.55
C ILE A 237 6.40 6.44 -10.85
N GLU A 238 5.80 7.58 -11.11
CA GLU A 238 5.03 7.82 -12.34
C GLU A 238 5.93 7.69 -13.58
N THR A 239 7.13 8.26 -13.52
CA THR A 239 8.11 8.14 -14.61
C THR A 239 8.51 6.69 -14.85
N ALA A 240 8.77 5.92 -13.78
CA ALA A 240 9.09 4.50 -13.89
C ALA A 240 7.94 3.68 -14.50
N LYS A 241 6.69 3.96 -14.08
CA LYS A 241 5.49 3.30 -14.63
C LYS A 241 5.30 3.59 -16.12
N ILE A 242 5.50 4.84 -16.55
CA ILE A 242 5.40 5.23 -17.97
C ILE A 242 6.46 4.48 -18.78
N LYS A 243 7.72 4.50 -18.36
CA LYS A 243 8.82 3.81 -19.05
C LYS A 243 8.57 2.30 -19.16
N SER A 244 8.22 1.65 -18.07
CA SER A 244 7.94 0.21 -18.06
C SER A 244 6.78 -0.17 -18.99
N LYS A 245 5.74 0.68 -19.06
CA LYS A 245 4.62 0.48 -19.99
C LYS A 245 5.03 0.63 -21.45
N GLU A 246 5.89 1.60 -21.77
CA GLU A 246 6.43 1.81 -23.12
C GLU A 246 7.32 0.64 -23.54
N GLU A 247 8.24 0.22 -22.67
CA GLU A 247 9.11 -0.94 -22.89
C GLU A 247 8.30 -2.22 -23.14
N GLY A 248 7.34 -2.52 -22.26
CA GLY A 248 6.46 -3.69 -22.43
C GLY A 248 5.59 -3.64 -23.69
N ARG A 249 5.19 -2.42 -24.14
CA ARG A 249 4.48 -2.26 -25.40
C ARG A 249 5.38 -2.54 -26.61
N GLU A 250 6.62 -2.04 -26.59
CA GLU A 250 7.58 -2.27 -27.68
C GLU A 250 7.96 -3.75 -27.78
N GLU A 251 8.20 -4.42 -26.64
CA GLU A 251 8.48 -5.85 -26.60
C GLU A 251 7.30 -6.67 -27.14
N GLY A 252 6.08 -6.36 -26.68
CA GLY A 252 4.87 -7.03 -27.17
C GLY A 252 4.61 -6.83 -28.66
N LEU A 253 4.94 -5.65 -29.23
CA LEU A 253 4.84 -5.40 -30.67
C LEU A 253 5.85 -6.24 -31.46
N LYS A 254 7.13 -6.29 -31.01
CA LYS A 254 8.18 -7.09 -31.67
C LYS A 254 7.85 -8.59 -31.64
N GLU A 255 7.37 -9.08 -30.49
CA GLU A 255 6.97 -10.48 -30.34
C GLU A 255 5.74 -10.80 -31.21
N GLY A 256 4.74 -9.92 -31.22
CA GLY A 256 3.54 -10.06 -32.03
C GLY A 256 3.86 -10.04 -33.55
N GLU A 257 4.79 -9.19 -34.00
CA GLU A 257 5.26 -9.15 -35.40
C GLU A 257 5.96 -10.46 -35.76
N LYS A 258 6.88 -10.95 -34.91
CA LYS A 258 7.57 -12.22 -35.14
C LYS A 258 6.59 -13.40 -35.27
N ILE A 259 5.67 -13.53 -34.33
CA ILE A 259 4.62 -14.56 -34.36
C ILE A 259 3.74 -14.42 -35.61
N GLY A 260 3.43 -13.18 -35.99
CA GLY A 260 2.63 -12.90 -37.19
C GLY A 260 3.32 -13.35 -38.47
N ILE A 261 4.62 -13.08 -38.63
CA ILE A 261 5.44 -13.52 -39.75
C ILE A 261 5.49 -15.04 -39.81
N GLU A 262 5.87 -15.72 -38.71
CA GLU A 262 5.95 -17.18 -38.65
C GLU A 262 4.61 -17.87 -38.99
N LYS A 263 3.49 -17.36 -38.47
CA LYS A 263 2.16 -17.87 -38.81
C LYS A 263 1.79 -17.62 -40.28
N GLY A 264 2.15 -16.44 -40.81
CA GLY A 264 1.93 -16.09 -42.20
C GLY A 264 2.70 -16.97 -43.15
N GLU A 265 3.98 -17.23 -42.87
CA GLU A 265 4.84 -18.13 -43.65
C GLU A 265 4.31 -19.58 -43.62
N LYS A 266 3.95 -20.07 -42.42
CA LYS A 266 3.38 -21.42 -42.30
C LYS A 266 2.06 -21.56 -43.04
N LYS A 267 1.19 -20.55 -43.01
CA LYS A 267 -0.05 -20.54 -43.77
C LYS A 267 0.19 -20.58 -45.29
N LYS A 268 1.11 -19.77 -45.80
CA LYS A 268 1.50 -19.78 -47.23
C LYS A 268 2.10 -21.14 -47.62
N ALA A 269 2.97 -21.70 -46.77
CA ALA A 269 3.54 -23.04 -47.04
C ALA A 269 2.45 -24.11 -47.13
N MET A 270 1.47 -24.10 -46.22
CA MET A 270 0.32 -25.01 -46.26
C MET A 270 -0.55 -24.84 -47.50
N GLU A 271 -0.86 -23.59 -47.91
CA GLU A 271 -1.65 -23.29 -49.09
C GLU A 271 -0.92 -23.76 -50.37
N MET A 272 0.39 -23.52 -50.46
CA MET A 272 1.24 -24.01 -51.56
C MET A 272 1.27 -25.54 -51.59
N ALA A 273 1.49 -26.20 -50.45
CA ALA A 273 1.50 -27.64 -50.36
C ALA A 273 0.18 -28.28 -50.81
N ARG A 274 -0.97 -27.73 -50.39
CA ARG A 274 -2.31 -28.14 -50.87
C ARG A 274 -2.45 -28.04 -52.36
N SER A 275 -2.02 -26.91 -52.93
CA SER A 275 -2.09 -26.69 -54.39
C SER A 275 -1.24 -27.67 -55.17
N LEU A 276 -0.03 -27.97 -54.73
CA LEU A 276 0.87 -28.92 -55.36
C LEU A 276 0.36 -30.36 -55.21
N LYS A 277 -0.17 -30.72 -54.03
CA LYS A 277 -0.77 -32.03 -53.77
C LYS A 277 -1.96 -32.29 -54.68
N ALA A 278 -2.83 -31.29 -54.87
CA ALA A 278 -3.97 -31.38 -55.81
C ALA A 278 -3.56 -31.54 -57.27
N LYS A 279 -2.36 -31.12 -57.66
CA LYS A 279 -1.79 -31.27 -59.02
C LYS A 279 -1.00 -32.60 -59.19
N GLY A 280 -0.97 -33.46 -58.18
CA GLY A 280 -0.30 -34.76 -58.29
C GLY A 280 1.23 -34.72 -58.15
N VAL A 281 1.80 -33.64 -57.60
CA VAL A 281 3.24 -33.55 -57.34
C VAL A 281 3.62 -34.50 -56.22
N ALA A 282 4.78 -35.17 -56.33
CA ALA A 282 5.28 -36.12 -55.34
C ALA A 282 5.53 -35.42 -53.96
N ILE A 283 5.19 -36.12 -52.86
CA ILE A 283 5.21 -35.56 -51.52
C ILE A 283 6.61 -35.08 -51.10
N ASN A 284 7.67 -35.78 -51.46
CA ASN A 284 9.05 -35.39 -51.21
C ASN A 284 9.42 -34.04 -51.86
N ILE A 285 8.92 -33.78 -53.08
CA ILE A 285 9.14 -32.50 -53.79
C ILE A 285 8.33 -31.38 -53.09
N ILE A 286 7.09 -31.67 -52.66
CA ILE A 286 6.28 -30.71 -51.91
C ILE A 286 6.95 -30.33 -50.59
N ALA A 287 7.52 -31.30 -49.86
CA ALA A 287 8.25 -31.08 -48.62
C ALA A 287 9.46 -30.17 -48.83
N GLU A 288 10.26 -30.43 -49.88
CA GLU A 288 11.44 -29.64 -50.24
C GLU A 288 11.05 -28.17 -50.58
N CYS A 289 9.97 -27.98 -51.31
CA CYS A 289 9.51 -26.64 -51.74
C CYS A 289 8.79 -25.85 -50.63
N SER A 290 8.05 -26.50 -49.73
CA SER A 290 7.22 -25.86 -48.73
C SER A 290 7.89 -25.78 -47.34
N GLY A 291 8.92 -26.59 -47.08
CA GLY A 291 9.54 -26.73 -45.76
C GLY A 291 8.66 -27.43 -44.74
N LEU A 292 7.51 -28.01 -45.18
CA LEU A 292 6.63 -28.78 -44.28
C LEU A 292 7.08 -30.25 -44.24
N SER A 293 6.83 -30.92 -43.11
CA SER A 293 7.09 -32.34 -42.98
C SER A 293 6.12 -33.17 -43.88
N GLU A 294 6.53 -34.37 -44.25
CA GLU A 294 5.68 -35.29 -45.03
C GLU A 294 4.39 -35.64 -44.28
N GLU A 295 4.44 -35.69 -42.95
CA GLU A 295 3.27 -35.91 -42.06
C GLU A 295 2.29 -34.71 -42.14
N GLU A 296 2.81 -33.49 -42.09
CA GLU A 296 2.00 -32.26 -42.26
C GLU A 296 1.36 -32.20 -43.65
N ILE A 297 2.12 -32.57 -44.70
CA ILE A 297 1.59 -32.57 -46.09
C ILE A 297 0.53 -33.67 -46.25
N ASN A 298 0.71 -34.86 -45.64
CA ASN A 298 -0.26 -35.93 -45.70
C ASN A 298 -1.59 -35.56 -45.03
N SER A 299 -1.55 -34.75 -43.95
CA SER A 299 -2.72 -34.27 -43.22
C SER A 299 -3.48 -33.12 -43.93
N LEU A 300 -2.92 -32.49 -44.98
CA LEU A 300 -3.55 -31.48 -45.80
C LEU A 300 -4.46 -32.10 -46.87
#